data_1f9a54646aba37c894d047784c0d1a66
#
_entry.id   1f9a54646aba37c894d047784c0d1a66
#
_cell.length_a   1.000
_cell.length_b   1.000
_cell.length_c   1.000
_cell.angle_alpha   90.00
_cell.angle_beta   90.00
_cell.angle_gamma   90.00
#
_symmetry.space_group_name_H-M   'P 1'
#
loop_
_entity.id
_entity.type
_entity.pdbx_description
1 polymer ?
#
loop_
_entity_poly.entity_id
_entity_poly.type
_entity_poly.pdbx_seq_one_letter_code
_entity_poly.pdbx_strand_id
1 'polypeptide(L)'
;MLNNKSVLITGGTGSFGKKFVETILRDYPNVKKIVIYSRDELQKYPEKDYHQLRFFIGDVRDGERLKRACEGIDVIIHAAAIKQVDTAEYNPDECIKTNVHGAQNVINAALQTGVKHVVALSTDKACAPINLYGATKLTSDKLFTAANNISGSKDIRFSVVRYGNVMGSRGSVIPFFINKRDSGVKELPITDMRMTRFNISLQAGVDLVMFAIGHHLGGEIFIPKIPSYHIVDVAKAIAPNLPQVEVGIRPGEKLHEEMITATDAMNTIDLGRYYAILPSVSFKHQREEYLEHHQAKLVPEGFHYSSDQNEEWETVESLRTKIKEFVDPNFKVK
;
A
#
# COMPACT_ATOMS: atom_id res chain seq x y z
N MET A 1 -1.48 9.11 19.36
CA MET A 1 -2.10 9.42 18.06
C MET A 1 -3.51 8.84 17.96
N LEU A 2 -3.71 7.50 18.05
CA LEU A 2 -5.03 6.87 17.88
C LEU A 2 -5.79 6.56 19.19
N ASN A 3 -5.21 6.79 20.36
CA ASN A 3 -5.94 6.68 21.63
C ASN A 3 -7.14 7.63 21.64
N ASN A 4 -8.28 7.15 22.13
CA ASN A 4 -9.58 7.82 22.14
C ASN A 4 -10.15 8.17 20.76
N LYS A 5 -9.61 7.59 19.68
CA LYS A 5 -10.08 7.75 18.29
C LYS A 5 -10.86 6.52 17.83
N SER A 6 -11.79 6.75 16.90
CA SER A 6 -12.48 5.71 16.16
C SER A 6 -11.88 5.58 14.78
N VAL A 7 -11.49 4.37 14.40
CA VAL A 7 -10.81 4.08 13.14
C VAL A 7 -11.69 3.15 12.29
N LEU A 8 -11.80 3.40 10.99
CA LEU A 8 -12.38 2.49 10.03
C LEU A 8 -11.31 2.04 9.04
N ILE A 9 -11.24 0.74 8.79
CA ILE A 9 -10.40 0.18 7.74
C ILE A 9 -11.24 -0.57 6.72
N THR A 10 -11.18 -0.13 5.45
CA THR A 10 -11.75 -0.89 4.34
C THR A 10 -10.78 -1.98 3.89
N GLY A 11 -11.29 -3.15 3.52
CA GLY A 11 -10.42 -4.29 3.19
C GLY A 11 -9.66 -4.85 4.40
N GLY A 12 -10.17 -4.64 5.61
CA GLY A 12 -9.52 -5.01 6.86
C GLY A 12 -9.27 -6.51 7.05
N THR A 13 -9.91 -7.39 6.29
CA THR A 13 -9.66 -8.85 6.30
C THR A 13 -8.45 -9.28 5.47
N GLY A 14 -7.88 -8.36 4.67
CA GLY A 14 -6.65 -8.60 3.90
C GLY A 14 -5.39 -8.61 4.77
N SER A 15 -4.24 -9.01 4.19
CA SER A 15 -2.97 -9.11 4.92
C SER A 15 -2.57 -7.81 5.62
N PHE A 16 -2.65 -6.68 4.90
CA PHE A 16 -2.36 -5.37 5.48
C PHE A 16 -3.35 -5.02 6.58
N GLY A 17 -4.66 -5.20 6.33
CA GLY A 17 -5.70 -4.86 7.28
C GLY A 17 -5.57 -5.58 8.61
N LYS A 18 -5.28 -6.89 8.58
CA LYS A 18 -5.02 -7.70 9.77
C LYS A 18 -3.81 -7.17 10.55
N LYS A 19 -2.70 -6.91 9.85
CA LYS A 19 -1.49 -6.39 10.49
C LYS A 19 -1.70 -4.99 11.08
N PHE A 20 -2.44 -4.13 10.39
CA PHE A 20 -2.79 -2.80 10.88
C PHE A 20 -3.63 -2.88 12.17
N VAL A 21 -4.70 -3.69 12.18
CA VAL A 21 -5.57 -3.87 13.35
C VAL A 21 -4.78 -4.46 14.54
N GLU A 22 -3.95 -5.48 14.30
CA GLU A 22 -3.09 -6.06 15.31
C GLU A 22 -2.14 -5.02 15.93
N THR A 23 -1.50 -4.20 15.09
CA THR A 23 -0.59 -3.14 15.53
C THR A 23 -1.34 -2.07 16.35
N ILE A 24 -2.53 -1.64 15.90
CA ILE A 24 -3.34 -0.65 16.63
C ILE A 24 -3.75 -1.19 18.01
N LEU A 25 -4.22 -2.43 18.09
CA LEU A 25 -4.63 -3.04 19.36
C LEU A 25 -3.47 -3.20 20.34
N ARG A 26 -2.25 -3.43 19.82
CA ARG A 26 -1.04 -3.54 20.64
C ARG A 26 -0.56 -2.17 21.12
N ASP A 27 -0.46 -1.19 20.22
CA ASP A 27 0.25 0.06 20.47
C ASP A 27 -0.67 1.19 20.94
N TYR A 28 -1.98 1.07 20.74
CA TYR A 28 -3.02 2.03 21.12
C TYR A 28 -4.13 1.37 21.95
N PRO A 29 -3.85 0.91 23.17
CA PRO A 29 -4.81 0.15 23.99
C PRO A 29 -6.10 0.91 24.29
N ASN A 30 -6.06 2.24 24.25
CA ASN A 30 -7.19 3.12 24.48
C ASN A 30 -7.86 3.59 23.16
N VAL A 31 -7.64 2.90 22.03
CA VAL A 31 -8.43 3.16 20.82
C VAL A 31 -9.91 2.93 21.13
N LYS A 32 -10.76 3.90 20.75
CA LYS A 32 -12.17 3.87 21.11
C LYS A 32 -12.94 2.78 20.36
N LYS A 33 -12.69 2.66 19.06
CA LYS A 33 -13.39 1.75 18.16
C LYS A 33 -12.55 1.48 16.91
N ILE A 34 -12.52 0.24 16.43
CA ILE A 34 -11.96 -0.14 15.14
C ILE A 34 -13.06 -0.84 14.35
N VAL A 35 -13.50 -0.21 13.26
CA VAL A 35 -14.47 -0.75 12.32
C VAL A 35 -13.73 -1.43 11.17
N ILE A 36 -13.92 -2.73 11.03
CA ILE A 36 -13.42 -3.54 9.93
C ILE A 36 -14.53 -3.64 8.90
N TYR A 37 -14.36 -2.94 7.77
CA TYR A 37 -15.32 -2.91 6.68
C TYR A 37 -14.86 -3.81 5.54
N SER A 38 -15.58 -4.90 5.28
CA SER A 38 -15.21 -5.92 4.30
C SER A 38 -16.43 -6.66 3.77
N ARG A 39 -16.30 -7.24 2.58
CA ARG A 39 -17.30 -8.16 1.99
C ARG A 39 -17.28 -9.55 2.62
N ASP A 40 -16.20 -9.89 3.31
CA ASP A 40 -15.97 -11.20 3.90
C ASP A 40 -16.81 -11.39 5.17
N GLU A 41 -17.65 -12.43 5.20
CA GLU A 41 -18.46 -12.80 6.36
C GLU A 41 -17.63 -13.52 7.43
N LEU A 42 -16.59 -14.28 7.03
CA LEU A 42 -15.74 -15.06 7.91
C LEU A 42 -14.59 -14.20 8.47
N GLN A 43 -14.93 -13.25 9.28
CA GLN A 43 -13.97 -12.32 9.86
C GLN A 43 -13.23 -12.97 11.03
N LYS A 44 -12.27 -13.84 10.71
CA LYS A 44 -11.38 -14.44 11.71
C LYS A 44 -10.33 -13.43 12.14
N TYR A 45 -10.55 -12.79 13.26
CA TYR A 45 -9.54 -12.10 14.03
C TYR A 45 -9.09 -13.02 15.19
N PRO A 46 -7.86 -12.78 15.76
CA PRO A 46 -7.33 -13.67 16.79
C PRO A 46 -8.31 -13.87 17.95
N GLU A 47 -8.18 -14.99 18.62
CA GLU A 47 -9.06 -15.59 19.65
C GLU A 47 -9.38 -14.70 20.86
N LYS A 48 -8.82 -13.50 20.96
CA LYS A 48 -9.14 -12.51 22.00
C LYS A 48 -10.35 -11.69 21.60
N ASP A 49 -11.34 -11.69 22.47
CA ASP A 49 -12.52 -10.82 22.34
C ASP A 49 -12.13 -9.36 22.63
N TYR A 50 -11.76 -8.64 21.56
CA TYR A 50 -11.44 -7.23 21.66
C TYR A 50 -12.72 -6.41 21.60
N HIS A 51 -13.15 -5.83 22.71
CA HIS A 51 -14.35 -5.00 22.79
C HIS A 51 -14.32 -3.76 21.88
N GLN A 52 -13.14 -3.35 21.40
CA GLN A 52 -12.98 -2.24 20.45
C GLN A 52 -13.33 -2.62 19.01
N LEU A 53 -13.33 -3.91 18.65
CA LEU A 53 -13.58 -4.35 17.26
C LEU A 53 -15.07 -4.32 16.92
N ARG A 54 -15.37 -3.84 15.71
CA ARG A 54 -16.70 -3.88 15.08
C ARG A 54 -16.55 -4.35 13.65
N PHE A 55 -17.33 -5.34 13.27
CA PHE A 55 -17.31 -5.94 11.95
C PHE A 55 -18.54 -5.47 11.15
N PHE A 56 -18.26 -4.76 10.06
CA PHE A 56 -19.29 -4.27 9.16
C PHE A 56 -19.15 -4.95 7.80
N ILE A 57 -20.10 -5.83 7.47
CA ILE A 57 -20.20 -6.38 6.12
C ILE A 57 -20.65 -5.27 5.18
N GLY A 58 -19.87 -5.06 4.13
CA GLY A 58 -20.17 -4.06 3.11
C GLY A 58 -19.14 -4.03 1.98
N ASP A 59 -19.56 -3.47 0.86
CA ASP A 59 -18.74 -3.25 -0.33
C ASP A 59 -18.45 -1.75 -0.46
N VAL A 60 -17.22 -1.37 -0.81
CA VAL A 60 -16.85 0.04 -1.03
C VAL A 60 -17.59 0.66 -2.23
N ARG A 61 -18.16 -0.17 -3.10
CA ARG A 61 -19.02 0.25 -4.21
C ARG A 61 -20.41 0.74 -3.73
N ASP A 62 -20.83 0.35 -2.53
CA ASP A 62 -22.06 0.81 -1.90
C ASP A 62 -21.78 2.02 -1.01
N GLY A 63 -21.97 3.21 -1.58
CA GLY A 63 -21.70 4.49 -0.90
C GLY A 63 -22.59 4.72 0.31
N GLU A 64 -23.87 4.33 0.26
CA GLU A 64 -24.82 4.52 1.38
C GLU A 64 -24.45 3.60 2.55
N ARG A 65 -24.09 2.35 2.29
CA ARG A 65 -23.62 1.43 3.33
C ARG A 65 -22.32 1.93 3.96
N LEU A 66 -21.39 2.40 3.14
CA LEU A 66 -20.11 2.95 3.58
C LEU A 66 -20.30 4.20 4.44
N LYS A 67 -21.17 5.12 4.03
CA LYS A 67 -21.51 6.32 4.80
C LYS A 67 -21.99 5.96 6.20
N ARG A 68 -22.93 5.01 6.33
CA ARG A 68 -23.41 4.52 7.64
C ARG A 68 -22.27 3.94 8.49
N ALA A 69 -21.33 3.25 7.86
CA ALA A 69 -20.17 2.68 8.58
C ALA A 69 -19.20 3.77 9.07
N CYS A 70 -19.17 4.94 8.40
CA CYS A 70 -18.30 6.07 8.74
C CYS A 70 -18.87 6.96 9.87
N GLU A 71 -20.08 6.72 10.36
CA GLU A 71 -20.66 7.51 11.44
C GLU A 71 -19.85 7.40 12.75
N GLY A 72 -19.40 8.55 13.25
CA GLY A 72 -18.57 8.65 14.44
C GLY A 72 -17.18 8.03 14.28
N ILE A 73 -16.62 8.06 13.07
CA ILE A 73 -15.25 7.69 12.74
C ILE A 73 -14.38 8.94 12.65
N ASP A 74 -13.20 8.89 13.26
CA ASP A 74 -12.19 9.97 13.20
C ASP A 74 -11.21 9.75 12.04
N VAL A 75 -10.83 8.49 11.78
CA VAL A 75 -9.76 8.11 10.83
C VAL A 75 -10.23 6.99 9.92
N ILE A 76 -10.04 7.13 8.62
CA ILE A 76 -10.26 6.07 7.63
C ILE A 76 -8.94 5.63 7.02
N ILE A 77 -8.71 4.31 6.98
CA ILE A 77 -7.65 3.67 6.19
C ILE A 77 -8.31 2.92 5.04
N HIS A 78 -8.06 3.39 3.82
CA HIS A 78 -8.63 2.78 2.62
C HIS A 78 -7.66 1.78 2.00
N ALA A 79 -7.85 0.48 2.31
CA ALA A 79 -7.02 -0.62 1.81
C ALA A 79 -7.77 -1.58 0.86
N ALA A 80 -9.08 -1.37 0.66
CA ALA A 80 -9.87 -2.19 -0.25
C ALA A 80 -9.52 -1.88 -1.71
N ALA A 81 -9.12 -2.89 -2.47
CA ALA A 81 -8.87 -2.79 -3.91
C ALA A 81 -8.87 -4.17 -4.57
N ILE A 82 -9.15 -4.22 -5.87
CA ILE A 82 -8.76 -5.30 -6.76
C ILE A 82 -7.29 -5.04 -7.15
N LYS A 83 -6.38 -5.97 -6.85
CA LYS A 83 -4.93 -5.78 -6.99
C LYS A 83 -4.24 -6.78 -7.92
N GLN A 84 -4.94 -7.81 -8.36
CA GLN A 84 -4.41 -8.82 -9.28
C GLN A 84 -4.43 -8.25 -10.70
N VAL A 85 -3.25 -8.11 -11.33
CA VAL A 85 -3.12 -7.48 -12.65
C VAL A 85 -3.95 -8.25 -13.70
N ASP A 86 -3.73 -9.56 -13.82
CA ASP A 86 -4.44 -10.40 -14.79
C ASP A 86 -5.97 -10.35 -14.57
N THR A 87 -6.40 -10.38 -13.31
CA THR A 87 -7.83 -10.28 -12.95
C THR A 87 -8.41 -8.93 -13.33
N ALA A 88 -7.66 -7.84 -13.14
CA ALA A 88 -8.08 -6.49 -13.48
C ALA A 88 -8.23 -6.32 -15.01
N GLU A 89 -7.24 -6.81 -15.79
CA GLU A 89 -7.30 -6.75 -17.25
C GLU A 89 -8.50 -7.53 -17.81
N TYR A 90 -8.81 -8.68 -17.21
CA TYR A 90 -9.93 -9.50 -17.63
C TYR A 90 -11.31 -9.00 -17.17
N ASN A 91 -11.34 -8.21 -16.07
CA ASN A 91 -12.57 -7.66 -15.47
C ASN A 91 -12.46 -6.14 -15.30
N PRO A 92 -12.33 -5.36 -16.37
CA PRO A 92 -12.03 -3.93 -16.30
C PRO A 92 -13.10 -3.14 -15.53
N ASP A 93 -14.38 -3.40 -15.78
CA ASP A 93 -15.49 -2.70 -15.11
C ASP A 93 -15.49 -2.90 -13.61
N GLU A 94 -15.25 -4.13 -13.14
CA GLU A 94 -15.20 -4.44 -11.71
C GLU A 94 -13.98 -3.81 -11.03
N CYS A 95 -12.85 -3.74 -11.75
CA CYS A 95 -11.66 -3.05 -11.28
C CYS A 95 -11.91 -1.54 -11.12
N ILE A 96 -12.50 -0.90 -12.13
CA ILE A 96 -12.86 0.53 -12.10
C ILE A 96 -13.88 0.80 -10.99
N LYS A 97 -14.97 0.02 -10.91
CA LYS A 97 -15.99 0.19 -9.86
C LYS A 97 -15.39 0.09 -8.45
N THR A 98 -14.48 -0.86 -8.24
CA THR A 98 -13.89 -1.07 -6.91
C THR A 98 -12.83 -0.03 -6.60
N ASN A 99 -11.86 0.17 -7.50
CA ASN A 99 -10.68 0.99 -7.22
C ASN A 99 -10.92 2.48 -7.40
N VAL A 100 -11.79 2.86 -8.35
CA VAL A 100 -12.08 4.28 -8.65
C VAL A 100 -13.39 4.74 -7.98
N HIS A 101 -14.52 4.10 -8.29
CA HIS A 101 -15.79 4.50 -7.67
C HIS A 101 -15.81 4.18 -6.17
N GLY A 102 -15.17 3.09 -5.74
CA GLY A 102 -14.98 2.79 -4.32
C GLY A 102 -14.17 3.88 -3.59
N ALA A 103 -13.09 4.38 -4.21
CA ALA A 103 -12.33 5.52 -3.68
C ALA A 103 -13.19 6.79 -3.58
N GLN A 104 -13.98 7.09 -4.63
CA GLN A 104 -14.92 8.22 -4.63
C GLN A 104 -15.94 8.11 -3.52
N ASN A 105 -16.49 6.91 -3.28
CA ASN A 105 -17.45 6.67 -2.19
C ASN A 105 -16.82 6.88 -0.80
N VAL A 106 -15.56 6.47 -0.61
CA VAL A 106 -14.81 6.73 0.65
C VAL A 106 -14.66 8.23 0.88
N ILE A 107 -14.26 8.98 -0.15
CA ILE A 107 -14.14 10.46 -0.09
C ILE A 107 -15.47 11.08 0.27
N ASN A 108 -16.54 10.72 -0.44
CA ASN A 108 -17.90 11.26 -0.20
C ASN A 108 -18.39 10.95 1.21
N ALA A 109 -18.24 9.71 1.67
CA ALA A 109 -18.61 9.31 3.03
C ALA A 109 -17.82 10.11 4.08
N ALA A 110 -16.50 10.23 3.92
CA ALA A 110 -15.64 10.98 4.84
C ALA A 110 -16.04 12.46 4.92
N LEU A 111 -16.30 13.10 3.77
CA LEU A 111 -16.74 14.51 3.71
C LEU A 111 -18.12 14.73 4.38
N GLN A 112 -18.96 13.71 4.45
CA GLN A 112 -20.33 13.83 4.99
C GLN A 112 -20.46 13.43 6.46
N THR A 113 -19.49 12.71 7.05
CA THR A 113 -19.61 12.11 8.40
C THR A 113 -18.65 12.68 9.43
N GLY A 114 -17.92 13.73 9.12
CA GLY A 114 -17.03 14.43 10.08
C GLY A 114 -15.70 13.73 10.36
N VAL A 115 -15.28 12.82 9.49
CA VAL A 115 -13.94 12.21 9.51
C VAL A 115 -12.86 13.29 9.43
N LYS A 116 -11.74 13.09 10.14
CA LYS A 116 -10.62 14.05 10.21
C LYS A 116 -9.43 13.65 9.32
N HIS A 117 -9.16 12.36 9.23
CA HIS A 117 -7.99 11.86 8.50
C HIS A 117 -8.39 10.69 7.61
N VAL A 118 -7.97 10.74 6.36
CA VAL A 118 -8.13 9.62 5.41
C VAL A 118 -6.77 9.33 4.79
N VAL A 119 -6.31 8.09 4.93
CA VAL A 119 -5.09 7.60 4.27
C VAL A 119 -5.46 6.45 3.35
N ALA A 120 -5.19 6.64 2.06
CA ALA A 120 -5.43 5.61 1.04
C ALA A 120 -4.13 4.86 0.71
N LEU A 121 -4.23 3.53 0.60
CA LEU A 121 -3.10 2.71 0.18
C LEU A 121 -2.99 2.70 -1.34
N SER A 122 -1.79 2.92 -1.85
CA SER A 122 -1.44 2.85 -3.26
C SER A 122 -0.30 1.84 -3.52
N THR A 123 0.28 1.87 -4.69
CA THR A 123 1.25 0.89 -5.19
C THR A 123 2.24 1.55 -6.14
N ASP A 124 3.45 0.98 -6.25
CA ASP A 124 4.44 1.29 -7.29
C ASP A 124 3.84 1.23 -8.71
N LYS A 125 2.84 0.35 -8.94
CA LYS A 125 2.18 0.20 -10.24
C LYS A 125 1.30 1.41 -10.63
N ALA A 126 0.98 2.30 -9.69
CA ALA A 126 0.32 3.58 -9.96
C ALA A 126 1.29 4.63 -10.55
N CYS A 127 2.61 4.42 -10.41
CA CYS A 127 3.63 5.26 -11.00
C CYS A 127 3.85 4.83 -12.45
N ALA A 128 3.67 5.73 -13.42
CA ALA A 128 3.77 5.44 -14.87
C ALA A 128 3.10 4.10 -15.26
N PRO A 129 1.78 3.95 -15.08
CA PRO A 129 1.08 2.67 -15.19
C PRO A 129 1.09 2.12 -16.62
N ILE A 130 1.31 0.82 -16.77
CA ILE A 130 1.22 0.08 -18.05
C ILE A 130 0.12 -0.98 -18.04
N ASN A 131 -0.66 -1.06 -16.96
CA ASN A 131 -1.77 -1.99 -16.80
C ASN A 131 -2.95 -1.29 -16.13
N LEU A 132 -4.15 -1.90 -16.24
CA LEU A 132 -5.38 -1.32 -15.72
C LEU A 132 -5.35 -1.15 -14.19
N TYR A 133 -4.82 -2.15 -13.46
CA TYR A 133 -4.69 -2.02 -12.01
C TYR A 133 -3.91 -0.75 -11.63
N GLY A 134 -2.75 -0.53 -12.22
CA GLY A 134 -1.94 0.66 -12.01
C GLY A 134 -2.69 1.95 -12.40
N ALA A 135 -3.35 1.96 -13.56
CA ALA A 135 -4.13 3.10 -14.03
C ALA A 135 -5.28 3.46 -13.07
N THR A 136 -6.03 2.45 -12.57
CA THR A 136 -7.09 2.68 -11.58
C THR A 136 -6.55 3.17 -10.25
N LYS A 137 -5.36 2.71 -9.83
CA LYS A 137 -4.71 3.19 -8.60
C LYS A 137 -4.17 4.60 -8.76
N LEU A 138 -3.61 4.97 -9.91
CA LEU A 138 -3.23 6.36 -10.21
C LEU A 138 -4.47 7.27 -10.15
N THR A 139 -5.58 6.85 -10.75
CA THR A 139 -6.84 7.60 -10.68
C THR A 139 -7.30 7.78 -9.24
N SER A 140 -7.27 6.72 -8.43
CA SER A 140 -7.57 6.77 -7.00
C SER A 140 -6.65 7.75 -6.26
N ASP A 141 -5.33 7.71 -6.50
CA ASP A 141 -4.36 8.64 -5.90
C ASP A 141 -4.74 10.11 -6.20
N LYS A 142 -5.07 10.40 -7.46
CA LYS A 142 -5.51 11.75 -7.88
C LYS A 142 -6.83 12.18 -7.22
N LEU A 143 -7.79 11.26 -7.05
CA LEU A 143 -9.05 11.54 -6.35
C LEU A 143 -8.79 11.91 -4.88
N PHE A 144 -7.98 11.13 -4.15
CA PHE A 144 -7.67 11.43 -2.75
C PHE A 144 -6.88 12.72 -2.58
N THR A 145 -5.88 12.98 -3.42
CA THR A 145 -5.11 14.23 -3.35
C THR A 145 -6.01 15.44 -3.64
N ALA A 146 -6.86 15.37 -4.67
CA ALA A 146 -7.79 16.44 -5.06
C ALA A 146 -8.92 16.66 -4.03
N ALA A 147 -9.28 15.66 -3.24
CA ALA A 147 -10.34 15.75 -2.24
C ALA A 147 -10.11 16.85 -1.19
N ASN A 148 -8.86 17.21 -0.95
CA ASN A 148 -8.50 18.33 -0.07
C ASN A 148 -9.03 19.68 -0.59
N ASN A 149 -9.08 19.86 -1.92
CA ASN A 149 -9.53 21.11 -2.54
C ASN A 149 -11.05 21.29 -2.48
N ILE A 150 -11.82 20.19 -2.37
CA ILE A 150 -13.28 20.21 -2.28
C ILE A 150 -13.82 20.09 -0.86
N SER A 151 -12.96 20.00 0.14
CA SER A 151 -13.34 19.84 1.55
C SER A 151 -13.91 21.13 2.18
N GLY A 152 -13.79 22.28 1.51
CA GLY A 152 -14.26 23.57 2.02
C GLY A 152 -13.60 23.91 3.37
N SER A 153 -14.41 24.37 4.32
CA SER A 153 -13.98 24.72 5.69
C SER A 153 -13.86 23.51 6.64
N LYS A 154 -14.08 22.28 6.14
CA LYS A 154 -14.00 21.08 6.98
C LYS A 154 -12.54 20.79 7.37
N ASP A 155 -12.36 20.46 8.64
CA ASP A 155 -11.09 20.00 9.17
C ASP A 155 -10.92 18.51 8.84
N ILE A 156 -10.65 18.22 7.57
CA ILE A 156 -10.38 16.88 7.04
C ILE A 156 -9.17 16.93 6.12
N ARG A 157 -8.33 15.90 6.20
CA ARG A 157 -7.13 15.73 5.39
C ARG A 157 -7.13 14.37 4.73
N PHE A 158 -6.83 14.37 3.44
CA PHE A 158 -6.67 13.17 2.64
C PHE A 158 -5.21 13.06 2.21
N SER A 159 -4.62 11.89 2.33
CA SER A 159 -3.29 11.58 1.81
C SER A 159 -3.23 10.15 1.29
N VAL A 160 -2.15 9.85 0.60
CA VAL A 160 -1.91 8.55 -0.01
C VAL A 160 -0.58 8.00 0.51
N VAL A 161 -0.47 6.71 0.68
CA VAL A 161 0.79 6.00 0.88
C VAL A 161 1.03 5.09 -0.32
N ARG A 162 2.21 5.19 -0.93
CA ARG A 162 2.61 4.39 -2.09
C ARG A 162 3.82 3.57 -1.72
N TYR A 163 3.74 2.24 -1.93
CA TYR A 163 4.85 1.33 -1.65
C TYR A 163 4.85 0.15 -2.63
N GLY A 164 5.99 -0.56 -2.68
CA GLY A 164 6.21 -1.66 -3.59
C GLY A 164 5.62 -3.00 -3.11
N ASN A 165 6.28 -4.08 -3.50
CA ASN A 165 5.82 -5.43 -3.19
C ASN A 165 5.95 -5.73 -1.70
N VAL A 166 4.84 -6.11 -1.09
CA VAL A 166 4.82 -6.55 0.31
C VAL A 166 5.28 -8.00 0.39
N MET A 167 6.37 -8.22 1.15
CA MET A 167 6.95 -9.55 1.35
C MET A 167 5.94 -10.55 1.90
N GLY A 168 5.85 -11.73 1.28
CA GLY A 168 4.96 -12.80 1.71
C GLY A 168 3.46 -12.51 1.52
N SER A 169 3.09 -11.42 0.85
CA SER A 169 1.68 -11.16 0.56
C SER A 169 1.10 -12.23 -0.37
N ARG A 170 -0.21 -12.48 -0.22
CA ARG A 170 -0.92 -13.48 -1.03
C ARG A 170 -0.74 -13.20 -2.53
N GLY A 171 -0.28 -14.22 -3.27
CA GLY A 171 -0.02 -14.16 -4.71
C GLY A 171 1.31 -13.47 -5.08
N SER A 172 2.21 -13.19 -4.13
CA SER A 172 3.54 -12.65 -4.42
C SER A 172 4.56 -13.74 -4.76
N VAL A 173 5.72 -13.33 -5.28
CA VAL A 173 6.76 -14.21 -5.81
C VAL A 173 7.35 -15.17 -4.77
N ILE A 174 7.51 -14.73 -3.52
CA ILE A 174 8.12 -15.57 -2.45
C ILE A 174 7.23 -16.78 -2.14
N PRO A 175 5.95 -16.65 -1.78
CA PRO A 175 5.05 -17.81 -1.63
C PRO A 175 4.95 -18.65 -2.90
N PHE A 176 4.99 -18.03 -4.08
CA PHE A 176 4.96 -18.76 -5.35
C PHE A 176 6.17 -19.68 -5.50
N PHE A 177 7.40 -19.19 -5.26
CA PHE A 177 8.61 -20.02 -5.35
C PHE A 177 8.68 -21.08 -4.26
N ILE A 178 8.25 -20.78 -3.02
CA ILE A 178 8.17 -21.76 -1.95
C ILE A 178 7.22 -22.91 -2.36
N ASN A 179 6.03 -22.59 -2.86
CA ASN A 179 5.06 -23.59 -3.32
C ASN A 179 5.60 -24.42 -4.49
N LYS A 180 6.26 -23.79 -5.46
CA LYS A 180 6.89 -24.50 -6.58
C LYS A 180 7.95 -25.47 -6.10
N ARG A 181 8.89 -25.02 -5.27
CA ARG A 181 9.92 -25.87 -4.67
C ARG A 181 9.31 -27.07 -3.93
N ASP A 182 8.32 -26.83 -3.07
CA ASP A 182 7.71 -27.87 -2.24
C ASP A 182 6.82 -28.83 -3.04
N SER A 183 6.35 -28.42 -4.22
CA SER A 183 5.68 -29.32 -5.18
C SER A 183 6.63 -30.21 -5.99
N GLY A 184 7.96 -30.11 -5.78
CA GLY A 184 8.95 -30.97 -6.41
C GLY A 184 9.24 -30.67 -7.88
N VAL A 185 9.10 -29.41 -8.31
CA VAL A 185 9.46 -29.01 -9.68
C VAL A 185 10.97 -29.19 -9.90
N LYS A 186 11.37 -29.43 -11.15
CA LYS A 186 12.78 -29.60 -11.54
C LYS A 186 13.49 -28.27 -11.81
N GLU A 187 12.74 -27.18 -11.99
CA GLU A 187 13.25 -25.86 -12.33
C GLU A 187 12.31 -24.78 -11.80
N LEU A 188 12.82 -23.58 -11.57
CA LEU A 188 12.04 -22.41 -11.17
C LEU A 188 11.80 -21.49 -12.38
N PRO A 189 10.54 -21.14 -12.71
CA PRO A 189 10.25 -20.21 -13.79
C PRO A 189 10.55 -18.78 -13.33
N ILE A 190 11.45 -18.11 -14.04
CA ILE A 190 11.82 -16.70 -13.85
C ILE A 190 11.21 -15.89 -15.00
N THR A 191 10.50 -14.84 -14.67
CA THR A 191 9.85 -13.99 -15.69
C THR A 191 10.85 -13.31 -16.60
N ASP A 192 11.91 -12.72 -16.04
CA ASP A 192 13.07 -12.15 -16.73
C ASP A 192 14.23 -12.06 -15.72
N MET A 193 15.44 -12.46 -16.12
CA MET A 193 16.61 -12.52 -15.24
C MET A 193 17.07 -11.14 -14.73
N ARG A 194 16.72 -10.07 -15.44
CA ARG A 194 17.05 -8.67 -15.09
C ARG A 194 16.05 -8.04 -14.14
N MET A 195 14.89 -8.68 -13.91
CA MET A 195 13.77 -8.09 -13.20
C MET A 195 14.09 -7.75 -11.76
N THR A 196 13.75 -6.53 -11.36
CA THR A 196 13.91 -6.04 -9.99
C THR A 196 12.56 -5.61 -9.38
N ARG A 197 12.46 -5.64 -8.06
CA ARG A 197 11.28 -5.19 -7.31
C ARG A 197 11.72 -4.52 -6.02
N PHE A 198 10.90 -3.59 -5.53
CA PHE A 198 11.03 -3.08 -4.18
C PHE A 198 10.51 -4.09 -3.14
N ASN A 199 11.07 -4.05 -1.94
CA ASN A 199 10.74 -4.97 -0.85
C ASN A 199 10.31 -4.24 0.42
N ILE A 200 9.09 -4.50 0.90
CA ILE A 200 8.60 -3.93 2.15
C ILE A 200 7.96 -5.02 3.01
N SER A 201 8.16 -4.95 4.33
CA SER A 201 7.40 -5.80 5.26
C SER A 201 6.00 -5.22 5.52
N LEU A 202 5.05 -6.07 5.98
CA LEU A 202 3.73 -5.59 6.38
C LEU A 202 3.81 -4.55 7.49
N GLN A 203 4.73 -4.72 8.46
CA GLN A 203 4.92 -3.76 9.55
C GLN A 203 5.39 -2.40 9.04
N ALA A 204 6.40 -2.38 8.15
CA ALA A 204 6.88 -1.12 7.56
C ALA A 204 5.78 -0.40 6.74
N GLY A 205 4.88 -1.15 6.10
CA GLY A 205 3.69 -0.58 5.45
C GLY A 205 2.73 0.06 6.46
N VAL A 206 2.52 -0.57 7.62
CA VAL A 206 1.73 0.01 8.72
C VAL A 206 2.40 1.26 9.29
N ASP A 207 3.71 1.20 9.51
CA ASP A 207 4.48 2.34 10.04
C ASP A 207 4.40 3.57 9.11
N LEU A 208 4.42 3.36 7.80
CA LEU A 208 4.21 4.41 6.79
C LEU A 208 2.81 5.04 6.91
N VAL A 209 1.76 4.23 7.07
CA VAL A 209 0.40 4.74 7.27
C VAL A 209 0.30 5.54 8.56
N MET A 210 0.90 5.05 9.65
CA MET A 210 0.93 5.77 10.92
C MET A 210 1.71 7.08 10.81
N PHE A 211 2.83 7.09 10.08
CA PHE A 211 3.56 8.31 9.77
C PHE A 211 2.68 9.31 9.01
N ALA A 212 2.00 8.86 7.95
CA ALA A 212 1.11 9.71 7.17
C ALA A 212 0.01 10.35 8.02
N ILE A 213 -0.68 9.57 8.88
CA ILE A 213 -1.72 10.10 9.78
C ILE A 213 -1.18 11.22 10.68
N GLY A 214 0.07 11.08 11.17
CA GLY A 214 0.67 12.02 12.10
C GLY A 214 1.25 13.28 11.47
N HIS A 215 1.55 13.26 10.16
CA HIS A 215 2.36 14.31 9.53
C HIS A 215 1.71 14.98 8.32
N HIS A 216 0.63 14.45 7.75
CA HIS A 216 0.06 15.03 6.53
C HIS A 216 -0.61 16.40 6.78
N LEU A 217 -0.37 17.34 5.89
CA LEU A 217 -1.17 18.57 5.73
C LEU A 217 -2.39 18.34 4.86
N GLY A 218 -2.30 17.40 3.92
CA GLY A 218 -3.34 17.00 2.97
C GLY A 218 -2.86 17.09 1.52
N GLY A 219 -3.04 16.00 0.78
CA GLY A 219 -2.67 15.89 -0.63
C GLY A 219 -1.33 15.21 -0.90
N GLU A 220 -0.53 14.95 0.11
CA GLU A 220 0.76 14.26 -0.04
C GLU A 220 0.58 12.79 -0.42
N ILE A 221 1.52 12.29 -1.24
CA ILE A 221 1.73 10.85 -1.48
C ILE A 221 3.04 10.48 -0.80
N PHE A 222 2.97 9.80 0.35
CA PHE A 222 4.14 9.35 1.10
C PHE A 222 4.69 8.06 0.52
N ILE A 223 6.01 7.98 0.39
CA ILE A 223 6.75 6.87 -0.25
C ILE A 223 7.91 6.46 0.66
N PRO A 224 8.04 5.17 1.04
CA PRO A 224 9.12 4.73 1.89
C PRO A 224 10.42 4.55 1.09
N LYS A 225 11.55 4.87 1.70
CA LYS A 225 12.87 4.42 1.23
C LYS A 225 13.05 2.98 1.67
N ILE A 226 13.03 2.05 0.74
CA ILE A 226 13.04 0.61 0.98
C ILE A 226 13.98 -0.11 0.01
N PRO A 227 14.58 -1.23 0.41
CA PRO A 227 15.48 -1.97 -0.44
C PRO A 227 14.80 -2.57 -1.68
N SER A 228 15.61 -2.82 -2.70
CA SER A 228 15.25 -3.59 -3.89
C SER A 228 15.84 -5.00 -3.83
N TYR A 229 15.30 -5.90 -4.64
CA TYR A 229 15.86 -7.22 -4.89
C TYR A 229 15.77 -7.62 -6.36
N HIS A 230 16.72 -8.45 -6.79
CA HIS A 230 16.62 -9.16 -8.05
C HIS A 230 15.75 -10.42 -7.89
N ILE A 231 14.87 -10.70 -8.86
CA ILE A 231 14.02 -11.89 -8.85
C ILE A 231 14.86 -13.17 -8.76
N VAL A 232 16.00 -13.21 -9.43
CA VAL A 232 16.96 -14.33 -9.42
C VAL A 232 17.51 -14.61 -8.01
N ASP A 233 17.68 -13.58 -7.18
CA ASP A 233 18.20 -13.75 -5.83
C ASP A 233 17.11 -14.28 -4.88
N VAL A 234 15.85 -13.96 -5.12
CA VAL A 234 14.71 -14.58 -4.40
C VAL A 234 14.65 -16.08 -4.71
N ALA A 235 14.82 -16.46 -5.98
CA ALA A 235 14.88 -17.86 -6.40
C ALA A 235 16.04 -18.60 -5.72
N LYS A 236 17.26 -18.02 -5.73
CA LYS A 236 18.45 -18.56 -5.04
C LYS A 236 18.27 -18.65 -3.53
N ALA A 237 17.61 -17.66 -2.92
CA ALA A 237 17.34 -17.67 -1.48
C ALA A 237 16.45 -18.87 -1.07
N ILE A 238 15.50 -19.23 -1.92
CA ILE A 238 14.49 -20.26 -1.64
C ILE A 238 14.97 -21.66 -2.06
N ALA A 239 15.52 -21.78 -3.26
CA ALA A 239 15.91 -23.06 -3.86
C ALA A 239 17.21 -22.93 -4.68
N PRO A 240 18.36 -22.82 -4.02
CA PRO A 240 19.65 -22.56 -4.69
C PRO A 240 20.08 -23.67 -5.67
N ASN A 241 19.57 -24.90 -5.45
CA ASN A 241 19.93 -26.07 -6.25
C ASN A 241 19.03 -26.30 -7.48
N LEU A 242 17.94 -25.54 -7.61
CA LEU A 242 17.06 -25.63 -8.77
C LEU A 242 17.51 -24.70 -9.90
N PRO A 243 17.63 -25.21 -11.13
CA PRO A 243 17.86 -24.35 -12.30
C PRO A 243 16.77 -23.27 -12.41
N GLN A 244 17.19 -22.08 -12.83
CA GLN A 244 16.30 -20.97 -13.12
C GLN A 244 16.09 -20.88 -14.64
N VAL A 245 14.85 -20.92 -15.09
CA VAL A 245 14.51 -20.88 -16.52
C VAL A 245 13.68 -19.65 -16.82
N GLU A 246 14.11 -18.84 -17.76
CA GLU A 246 13.38 -17.64 -18.17
C GLU A 246 12.17 -18.02 -19.01
N VAL A 247 10.99 -17.53 -18.58
CA VAL A 247 9.68 -17.85 -19.21
C VAL A 247 9.07 -16.66 -19.96
N GLY A 248 9.66 -15.47 -19.85
CA GLY A 248 9.19 -14.25 -20.49
C GLY A 248 8.34 -13.37 -19.58
N ILE A 249 8.33 -12.07 -19.86
CA ILE A 249 7.55 -11.05 -19.13
C ILE A 249 6.07 -11.24 -19.47
N ARG A 250 5.23 -11.23 -18.44
CA ARG A 250 3.77 -11.31 -18.61
C ARG A 250 3.21 -9.97 -19.10
N PRO A 251 2.09 -9.97 -19.85
CA PRO A 251 1.43 -8.74 -20.23
C PRO A 251 1.13 -7.85 -19.01
N GLY A 252 1.44 -6.56 -19.10
CA GLY A 252 1.23 -5.61 -18.02
C GLY A 252 2.23 -5.66 -16.86
N GLU A 253 3.29 -6.47 -16.95
CA GLU A 253 4.41 -6.44 -16.00
C GLU A 253 5.55 -5.55 -16.48
N LYS A 254 6.11 -4.75 -15.59
CA LYS A 254 7.32 -3.96 -15.83
C LYS A 254 8.56 -4.80 -15.54
N LEU A 255 9.65 -4.53 -16.25
CA LEU A 255 10.96 -5.07 -15.92
C LEU A 255 11.43 -4.55 -14.55
N HIS A 256 11.35 -3.25 -14.35
CA HIS A 256 11.66 -2.56 -13.10
C HIS A 256 10.44 -1.76 -12.64
N GLU A 257 10.23 -1.65 -11.33
CA GLU A 257 9.17 -0.83 -10.75
C GLU A 257 9.70 0.54 -10.38
N GLU A 258 8.83 1.54 -10.43
CA GLU A 258 9.15 2.93 -10.12
C GLU A 258 8.12 3.47 -9.12
N MET A 259 8.55 4.28 -8.16
CA MET A 259 7.67 4.93 -7.18
C MET A 259 7.63 6.44 -7.32
N ILE A 260 8.68 7.06 -7.91
CA ILE A 260 8.75 8.48 -8.18
C ILE A 260 9.35 8.64 -9.58
N THR A 261 8.60 9.26 -10.50
CA THR A 261 9.11 9.57 -11.84
C THR A 261 9.96 10.84 -11.82
N ALA A 262 10.80 11.03 -12.83
CA ALA A 262 11.54 12.29 -13.00
C ALA A 262 10.60 13.52 -13.09
N THR A 263 9.37 13.34 -13.60
CA THR A 263 8.35 14.39 -13.61
C THR A 263 7.79 14.68 -12.21
N ASP A 264 7.61 13.65 -11.37
CA ASP A 264 7.17 13.82 -9.98
C ASP A 264 8.23 14.54 -9.12
N ALA A 265 9.51 14.44 -9.48
CA ALA A 265 10.63 15.03 -8.74
C ALA A 265 10.45 16.53 -8.45
N MET A 266 9.87 17.28 -9.38
CA MET A 266 9.63 18.73 -9.21
C MET A 266 8.73 19.06 -7.99
N ASN A 267 7.94 18.09 -7.54
CA ASN A 267 7.04 18.23 -6.37
C ASN A 267 7.39 17.24 -5.27
N THR A 268 8.55 16.59 -5.32
CA THR A 268 8.95 15.61 -4.32
C THR A 268 9.89 16.21 -3.29
N ILE A 269 9.62 15.94 -2.01
CA ILE A 269 10.45 16.34 -0.88
C ILE A 269 11.06 15.11 -0.21
N ASP A 270 12.25 15.30 0.35
CA ASP A 270 12.97 14.29 1.13
C ASP A 270 12.72 14.49 2.63
N LEU A 271 12.10 13.50 3.26
CA LEU A 271 11.78 13.46 4.68
C LEU A 271 12.75 12.57 5.48
N GLY A 272 13.94 12.31 4.95
CA GLY A 272 14.91 11.40 5.54
C GLY A 272 14.54 9.94 5.30
N ARG A 273 13.68 9.35 6.10
CA ARG A 273 13.22 7.96 5.97
C ARG A 273 12.19 7.74 4.87
N TYR A 274 11.52 8.79 4.43
CA TYR A 274 10.45 8.76 3.44
C TYR A 274 10.68 9.84 2.39
N TYR A 275 10.00 9.70 1.25
CA TYR A 275 9.72 10.82 0.35
C TYR A 275 8.25 11.20 0.44
N ALA A 276 7.90 12.41 0.04
CA ALA A 276 6.53 12.80 -0.20
C ALA A 276 6.41 13.56 -1.52
N ILE A 277 5.50 13.13 -2.40
CA ILE A 277 5.10 13.90 -3.57
C ILE A 277 4.01 14.85 -3.11
N LEU A 278 4.24 16.15 -3.25
CA LEU A 278 3.29 17.22 -2.92
C LEU A 278 2.21 17.32 -4.00
N PRO A 279 1.00 17.78 -3.66
CA PRO A 279 -0.05 17.99 -4.64
C PRO A 279 0.37 19.07 -5.66
N SER A 280 0.20 18.77 -6.95
CA SER A 280 0.49 19.71 -8.02
C SER A 280 -0.51 20.88 -8.08
N VAL A 281 -1.70 20.71 -7.52
CA VAL A 281 -2.73 21.73 -7.34
C VAL A 281 -3.25 21.67 -5.90
N SER A 282 -3.05 22.74 -5.15
CA SER A 282 -3.59 22.89 -3.81
C SER A 282 -4.16 24.29 -3.62
N PHE A 283 -5.41 24.39 -3.14
CA PHE A 283 -6.05 25.64 -2.79
C PHE A 283 -5.97 25.97 -1.29
N LYS A 284 -5.53 24.99 -0.47
CA LYS A 284 -5.41 25.14 0.99
C LYS A 284 -4.03 25.59 1.41
N HIS A 285 -2.99 25.00 0.83
CA HIS A 285 -1.61 25.20 1.24
C HIS A 285 -0.72 25.51 0.03
N GLN A 286 0.17 26.46 0.19
CA GLN A 286 1.22 26.72 -0.78
C GLN A 286 2.38 25.73 -0.59
N ARG A 287 3.25 25.60 -1.61
CA ARG A 287 4.41 24.68 -1.55
C ARG A 287 5.31 24.97 -0.35
N GLU A 288 5.53 26.24 -0.05
CA GLU A 288 6.37 26.71 1.05
C GLU A 288 5.86 26.23 2.40
N GLU A 289 4.54 26.18 2.60
CA GLU A 289 3.92 25.67 3.84
C GLU A 289 4.20 24.18 4.03
N TYR A 290 4.20 23.38 2.94
CA TYR A 290 4.58 21.96 3.02
C TYR A 290 6.06 21.81 3.37
N LEU A 291 6.96 22.60 2.77
CA LEU A 291 8.39 22.57 3.06
C LEU A 291 8.68 22.93 4.52
N GLU A 292 8.02 23.97 5.05
CA GLU A 292 8.15 24.40 6.43
C GLU A 292 7.58 23.35 7.40
N HIS A 293 6.34 22.87 7.15
CA HIS A 293 5.68 21.87 7.99
C HIS A 293 6.51 20.60 8.12
N HIS A 294 7.04 20.12 7.02
CA HIS A 294 7.84 18.90 6.99
C HIS A 294 9.32 19.13 7.31
N GLN A 295 9.78 20.38 7.44
CA GLN A 295 11.19 20.75 7.60
C GLN A 295 12.09 20.08 6.55
N ALA A 296 11.62 20.03 5.30
CA ALA A 296 12.20 19.26 4.22
C ALA A 296 12.61 20.12 3.02
N LYS A 297 13.39 19.53 2.13
CA LYS A 297 13.82 20.15 0.87
C LYS A 297 13.32 19.32 -0.32
N LEU A 298 13.17 19.97 -1.46
CA LEU A 298 12.93 19.30 -2.72
C LEU A 298 14.11 18.37 -3.05
N VAL A 299 13.80 17.23 -3.66
CA VAL A 299 14.83 16.36 -4.24
C VAL A 299 15.48 17.05 -5.44
N PRO A 300 16.68 16.62 -5.87
CA PRO A 300 17.35 17.18 -7.05
C PRO A 300 16.48 17.08 -8.31
N GLU A 301 16.68 18.03 -9.25
CA GLU A 301 16.06 17.97 -10.56
C GLU A 301 16.46 16.68 -11.29
N GLY A 302 15.50 16.03 -11.95
CA GLY A 302 15.73 14.74 -12.64
C GLY A 302 15.81 13.53 -11.71
N PHE A 303 15.64 13.72 -10.40
CA PHE A 303 15.56 12.58 -9.46
C PHE A 303 14.42 11.64 -9.87
N HIS A 304 14.68 10.35 -9.79
CA HIS A 304 13.66 9.31 -9.90
C HIS A 304 13.97 8.19 -8.91
N TYR A 305 12.94 7.47 -8.50
CA TYR A 305 13.10 6.38 -7.54
C TYR A 305 12.55 5.10 -8.13
N SER A 306 13.47 4.28 -8.67
CA SER A 306 13.18 3.01 -9.35
C SER A 306 13.92 1.85 -8.71
N SER A 307 13.38 0.64 -8.90
CA SER A 307 13.89 -0.56 -8.24
C SER A 307 15.24 -1.07 -8.79
N ASP A 308 15.62 -0.66 -10.00
CA ASP A 308 16.90 -1.02 -10.63
C ASP A 308 18.04 -0.05 -10.31
N GLN A 309 17.70 1.18 -9.86
CA GLN A 309 18.66 2.23 -9.53
C GLN A 309 18.66 2.60 -8.05
N ASN A 310 18.19 1.69 -7.22
CA ASN A 310 18.10 1.89 -5.78
C ASN A 310 19.51 1.76 -5.13
N GLU A 311 19.73 2.52 -4.05
CA GLU A 311 20.97 2.44 -3.27
C GLU A 311 20.99 1.22 -2.34
N GLU A 312 19.81 0.76 -1.87
CA GLU A 312 19.67 -0.35 -0.93
C GLU A 312 19.22 -1.63 -1.64
N TRP A 313 19.96 -2.72 -1.44
CA TRP A 313 19.69 -4.02 -2.05
C TRP A 313 19.61 -5.14 -1.02
N GLU A 314 18.64 -6.02 -1.23
CA GLU A 314 18.60 -7.29 -0.51
C GLU A 314 19.63 -8.26 -1.08
N THR A 315 20.33 -8.94 -0.20
CA THR A 315 21.17 -10.09 -0.55
C THR A 315 20.37 -11.40 -0.41
N VAL A 316 20.93 -12.50 -0.94
CA VAL A 316 20.35 -13.85 -0.72
C VAL A 316 20.19 -14.14 0.78
N GLU A 317 21.16 -13.76 1.59
CA GLU A 317 21.16 -13.98 3.05
C GLU A 317 20.12 -13.10 3.75
N SER A 318 20.01 -11.82 3.40
CA SER A 318 19.00 -10.93 3.97
C SER A 318 17.61 -11.38 3.59
N LEU A 319 17.38 -11.84 2.35
CA LEU A 319 16.13 -12.43 1.89
C LEU A 319 15.75 -13.67 2.71
N ARG A 320 16.69 -14.59 2.97
CA ARG A 320 16.46 -15.78 3.81
C ARG A 320 16.03 -15.41 5.23
N THR A 321 16.73 -14.45 5.82
CA THR A 321 16.41 -13.94 7.16
C THR A 321 15.01 -13.35 7.20
N LYS A 322 14.68 -12.48 6.25
CA LYS A 322 13.36 -11.83 6.17
C LYS A 322 12.24 -12.81 5.81
N ILE A 323 12.50 -13.81 4.97
CA ILE A 323 11.51 -14.87 4.68
C ILE A 323 11.17 -15.62 5.97
N LYS A 324 12.17 -15.98 6.77
CA LYS A 324 11.95 -16.66 8.05
C LYS A 324 11.21 -15.77 9.06
N GLU A 325 11.52 -14.49 9.09
CA GLU A 325 10.90 -13.55 10.03
C GLU A 325 9.45 -13.18 9.64
N PHE A 326 9.18 -12.92 8.36
CA PHE A 326 7.93 -12.29 7.92
C PHE A 326 7.00 -13.19 7.13
N VAL A 327 7.48 -14.35 6.62
CA VAL A 327 6.69 -15.21 5.73
C VAL A 327 6.44 -16.58 6.33
N ASP A 328 7.50 -17.28 6.73
CA ASP A 328 7.44 -18.63 7.28
C ASP A 328 8.52 -18.84 8.34
N PRO A 329 8.17 -18.82 9.64
CA PRO A 329 9.14 -19.06 10.73
C PRO A 329 9.88 -20.41 10.65
N ASN A 330 9.29 -21.39 9.95
CA ASN A 330 9.87 -22.70 9.73
C ASN A 330 10.63 -22.84 8.40
N PHE A 331 10.80 -21.73 7.70
CA PHE A 331 11.49 -21.71 6.40
C PHE A 331 12.86 -22.37 6.46
N LYS A 332 13.10 -23.29 5.54
CA LYS A 332 14.38 -23.97 5.32
C LYS A 332 14.75 -23.85 3.85
N VAL A 333 16.01 -23.57 3.61
CA VAL A 333 16.60 -23.63 2.26
C VAL A 333 16.71 -25.13 1.88
N LYS A 334 16.31 -25.50 0.68
CA LYS A 334 16.38 -26.87 0.15
C LYS A 334 17.14 -26.90 -1.16
#